data_3326fa8f675a634f0414c7e607542b7e
#
_entry.id   3326fa8f675a634f0414c7e607542b7e
#
_cell.length_a   1.000
_cell.length_b   1.000
_cell.length_c   1.000
_cell.angle_alpha   90.00
_cell.angle_beta   90.00
_cell.angle_gamma   90.00
#
_symmetry.space_group_name_H-M   'P 1'
#
loop_
_entity.id
_entity.type
_entity.pdbx_description
1 polymer ?
#
loop_
_entity_poly.entity_id
_entity_poly.type
_entity_poly.pdbx_seq_one_letter_code
_entity_poly.pdbx_strand_id
1 'polypeptide(L)'
;MKITKSIFGKEGKDIDKFNELDLDERSIVFYSESSVILYPYVEEVIRELQNRDQKICYLTSSKYDPIFKNKSKNIKVFYIGDSEIEKMNFFLRLKAKVLIMTMPDLGSYHIKRSKVFPVHYVYVFH
;
A
#
# COMPACT_ATOMS: atom_id res chain seq x y z
N MET A 1 -16.87 -11.33 19.03
CA MET A 1 -15.67 -12.05 19.38
C MET A 1 -14.48 -11.62 18.53
N LYS A 2 -13.49 -11.12 19.19
CA LYS A 2 -12.31 -10.64 18.49
C LYS A 2 -11.59 -11.74 17.74
N ILE A 3 -11.45 -12.89 18.37
CA ILE A 3 -10.78 -14.02 17.74
C ILE A 3 -11.46 -14.43 16.46
N THR A 4 -12.80 -14.48 16.48
CA THR A 4 -13.56 -14.85 15.29
C THR A 4 -13.34 -13.85 14.16
N LYS A 5 -13.37 -12.56 14.47
CA LYS A 5 -13.09 -11.53 13.47
C LYS A 5 -11.71 -11.67 12.91
N SER A 6 -10.74 -11.86 13.79
CA SER A 6 -9.36 -12.00 13.37
C SER A 6 -9.20 -13.17 12.41
N ILE A 7 -9.84 -14.28 12.71
CA ILE A 7 -9.72 -15.48 11.89
C ILE A 7 -10.44 -15.34 10.56
N PHE A 8 -11.66 -14.82 10.55
CA PHE A 8 -12.50 -14.87 9.36
C PHE A 8 -12.58 -13.58 8.59
N GLY A 9 -12.48 -12.43 9.26
CA GLY A 9 -12.67 -11.16 8.58
C GLY A 9 -11.40 -10.37 8.40
N LYS A 10 -10.64 -10.26 9.48
CA LYS A 10 -9.50 -9.37 9.52
C LYS A 10 -8.16 -10.07 9.49
N GLU A 11 -8.16 -11.38 9.45
CA GLU A 11 -6.92 -12.11 9.52
C GLU A 11 -6.01 -11.73 8.36
N GLY A 12 -4.82 -11.25 8.70
CA GLY A 12 -3.83 -10.90 7.72
C GLY A 12 -4.06 -9.60 6.98
N LYS A 13 -5.13 -8.87 7.30
CA LYS A 13 -5.43 -7.59 6.64
C LYS A 13 -5.19 -6.43 7.59
N ASP A 14 -4.55 -5.39 7.06
CA ASP A 14 -4.13 -4.25 7.84
C ASP A 14 -4.76 -2.93 7.40
N ILE A 15 -5.90 -2.98 6.71
CA ILE A 15 -6.54 -1.77 6.19
C ILE A 15 -6.83 -0.76 7.30
N ASP A 16 -7.40 -1.24 8.40
CA ASP A 16 -7.75 -0.34 9.50
C ASP A 16 -6.51 0.30 10.11
N LYS A 17 -5.43 -0.48 10.24
CA LYS A 17 -4.18 0.05 10.79
C LYS A 17 -3.62 1.17 9.93
N PHE A 18 -3.67 0.99 8.61
CA PHE A 18 -3.21 2.04 7.71
C PHE A 18 -4.07 3.29 7.85
N ASN A 19 -5.39 3.11 7.90
CA ASN A 19 -6.31 4.24 7.96
C ASN A 19 -6.23 5.02 9.27
N GLU A 20 -5.63 4.44 10.30
CA GLU A 20 -5.43 5.12 11.59
C GLU A 20 -4.16 5.96 11.63
N LEU A 21 -3.31 5.86 10.63
CA LEU A 21 -2.08 6.63 10.60
C LEU A 21 -2.36 8.11 10.35
N ASP A 22 -1.49 8.98 10.90
CA ASP A 22 -1.50 10.39 10.56
C ASP A 22 -1.08 10.56 9.11
N LEU A 23 -1.53 11.65 8.48
CA LEU A 23 -1.20 11.91 7.10
C LEU A 23 0.30 12.00 6.85
N ASP A 24 1.04 12.53 7.82
CA ASP A 24 2.49 12.61 7.73
C ASP A 24 3.15 11.23 7.59
N GLU A 25 2.62 10.25 8.30
CA GLU A 25 3.17 8.90 8.25
C GLU A 25 2.85 8.17 6.94
N ARG A 26 1.80 8.59 6.25
CA ARG A 26 1.40 7.99 4.98
C ARG A 26 1.53 8.98 3.83
N SER A 27 2.54 9.82 3.89
CA SER A 27 2.80 10.77 2.81
C SER A 27 3.23 10.04 1.55
N ILE A 28 4.13 9.08 1.67
CA ILE A 28 4.65 8.30 0.55
C ILE A 28 4.20 6.87 0.71
N VAL A 29 3.39 6.40 -0.23
CA VAL A 29 2.78 5.08 -0.17
C VAL A 29 3.12 4.34 -1.46
N PHE A 30 3.62 3.11 -1.31
CA PHE A 30 3.83 2.19 -2.42
C PHE A 30 2.70 1.16 -2.41
N TYR A 31 2.23 0.77 -3.58
CA TYR A 31 1.26 -0.31 -3.68
C TYR A 31 1.76 -1.39 -4.64
N SER A 32 1.75 -2.63 -4.15
CA SER A 32 2.19 -3.79 -4.91
C SER A 32 0.99 -4.71 -5.18
N GLU A 33 0.72 -4.97 -6.46
CA GLU A 33 -0.30 -5.90 -6.87
C GLU A 33 0.12 -7.33 -6.59
N SER A 34 -0.87 -8.23 -6.44
CA SER A 34 -0.56 -9.64 -6.24
C SER A 34 0.01 -10.28 -7.52
N SER A 35 -0.39 -9.77 -8.68
CA SER A 35 0.04 -10.33 -9.97
C SER A 35 1.39 -9.77 -10.41
N VAL A 36 1.70 -8.54 -10.04
CA VAL A 36 2.98 -7.90 -10.39
C VAL A 36 3.56 -7.29 -9.13
N ILE A 37 4.54 -7.96 -8.55
CA ILE A 37 5.17 -7.51 -7.30
C ILE A 37 6.03 -6.28 -7.60
N LEU A 38 5.77 -5.21 -6.86
CA LEU A 38 6.43 -3.93 -7.09
C LEU A 38 7.86 -3.88 -6.56
N TYR A 39 8.13 -4.56 -5.45
CA TYR A 39 9.37 -4.36 -4.69
C TYR A 39 10.65 -4.43 -5.52
N PRO A 40 10.83 -5.42 -6.42
CA PRO A 40 12.08 -5.48 -7.18
C PRO A 40 12.34 -4.25 -8.03
N TYR A 41 11.29 -3.52 -8.41
CA TYR A 41 11.42 -2.34 -9.27
C TYR A 41 11.65 -1.06 -8.49
N VAL A 42 11.37 -1.07 -7.20
CA VAL A 42 11.48 0.16 -6.38
C VAL A 42 12.44 0.01 -5.21
N GLU A 43 13.14 -1.11 -5.11
CA GLU A 43 14.02 -1.36 -3.98
C GLU A 43 15.05 -0.25 -3.79
N GLU A 44 15.65 0.22 -4.88
CA GLU A 44 16.63 1.29 -4.81
C GLU A 44 16.01 2.60 -4.33
N VAL A 45 14.81 2.90 -4.82
CA VAL A 45 14.11 4.12 -4.40
C VAL A 45 13.79 4.05 -2.91
N ILE A 46 13.31 2.89 -2.45
CA ILE A 46 13.01 2.69 -1.04
C ILE A 46 14.26 2.89 -0.20
N ARG A 47 15.39 2.31 -0.64
CA ARG A 47 16.65 2.44 0.09
C ARG A 47 17.07 3.90 0.21
N GLU A 48 16.93 4.65 -0.87
CA GLU A 48 17.30 6.06 -0.86
C GLU A 48 16.40 6.86 0.08
N LEU A 49 15.11 6.58 0.07
CA LEU A 49 14.17 7.26 0.98
C LEU A 49 14.48 6.91 2.43
N GLN A 50 14.84 5.67 2.70
CA GLN A 50 15.23 5.25 4.05
C GLN A 50 16.50 5.97 4.49
N ASN A 51 17.45 6.16 3.59
CA ASN A 51 18.67 6.89 3.89
C ASN A 51 18.41 8.35 4.24
N ARG A 52 17.29 8.88 3.79
CA ARG A 52 16.88 10.26 4.09
C ARG A 52 15.92 10.34 5.26
N ASP A 53 15.77 9.24 6.00
CA ASP A 53 14.84 9.13 7.14
C ASP A 53 13.41 9.45 6.76
N GLN A 54 13.05 9.19 5.49
CA GLN A 54 11.68 9.40 5.03
C GLN A 54 10.79 8.25 5.47
N LYS A 55 9.66 8.56 6.07
CA LYS A 55 8.68 7.55 6.44
C LYS A 55 7.97 7.04 5.20
N ILE A 56 7.82 5.73 5.10
CA ILE A 56 7.23 5.07 3.94
C ILE A 56 6.18 4.08 4.39
N CYS A 57 5.06 4.04 3.67
CA CYS A 57 4.08 2.97 3.80
C CYS A 57 4.14 2.10 2.55
N TYR A 58 4.06 0.81 2.74
CA TYR A 58 4.05 -0.14 1.64
C TYR A 58 2.82 -1.02 1.76
N LEU A 59 1.91 -0.88 0.80
CA LEU A 59 0.69 -1.68 0.75
C LEU A 59 0.91 -2.83 -0.20
N THR A 60 0.48 -4.02 0.18
CA THR A 60 0.62 -5.17 -0.71
C THR A 60 -0.63 -6.04 -0.67
N SER A 61 -0.97 -6.59 -1.82
CA SER A 61 -2.06 -7.56 -1.96
C SER A 61 -1.55 -9.00 -1.92
N SER A 62 -0.23 -9.20 -1.71
CA SER A 62 0.37 -10.52 -1.65
C SER A 62 0.97 -10.79 -0.28
N LYS A 63 0.59 -11.93 0.31
CA LYS A 63 1.20 -12.38 1.57
C LYS A 63 2.66 -12.80 1.38
N TYR A 64 3.07 -13.02 0.14
CA TYR A 64 4.41 -13.51 -0.18
C TYR A 64 5.31 -12.40 -0.73
N ASP A 65 4.89 -11.15 -0.60
CA ASP A 65 5.67 -10.02 -1.09
C ASP A 65 7.04 -9.98 -0.41
N PRO A 66 8.13 -9.84 -1.17
CA PRO A 66 9.48 -9.75 -0.58
C PRO A 66 9.65 -8.60 0.40
N ILE A 67 8.79 -7.60 0.35
CA ILE A 67 8.87 -6.47 1.28
C ILE A 67 8.79 -6.92 2.74
N PHE A 68 8.15 -8.05 3.02
CA PHE A 68 8.03 -8.53 4.38
C PHE A 68 9.37 -8.90 5.01
N LYS A 69 10.42 -9.03 4.19
CA LYS A 69 11.77 -9.29 4.69
C LYS A 69 12.52 -8.01 5.05
N ASN A 70 11.97 -6.85 4.71
CA ASN A 70 12.58 -5.57 5.03
C ASN A 70 12.30 -5.23 6.49
N LYS A 71 13.34 -5.07 7.30
CA LYS A 71 13.20 -4.83 8.74
C LYS A 71 13.48 -3.39 9.14
N SER A 72 13.53 -2.48 8.19
CA SER A 72 13.82 -1.08 8.48
C SER A 72 12.71 -0.43 9.32
N LYS A 73 13.10 0.47 10.20
CA LYS A 73 12.16 1.19 11.06
C LYS A 73 11.32 2.20 10.30
N ASN A 74 11.82 2.69 9.16
CA ASN A 74 11.17 3.77 8.44
C ASN A 74 10.12 3.30 7.44
N ILE A 75 9.92 1.99 7.33
CA ILE A 75 8.92 1.45 6.42
C ILE A 75 7.88 0.66 7.20
N LYS A 76 6.62 0.96 6.96
CA LYS A 76 5.50 0.22 7.54
C LYS A 76 4.81 -0.55 6.43
N VAL A 77 4.67 -1.84 6.63
CA VAL A 77 4.09 -2.73 5.62
C VAL A 77 2.69 -3.14 6.02
N PHE A 78 1.76 -3.05 5.08
CA PHE A 78 0.36 -3.36 5.32
C PHE A 78 -0.14 -4.32 4.25
N TYR A 79 -0.70 -5.44 4.68
CA TYR A 79 -1.34 -6.37 3.78
C TYR A 79 -2.82 -6.00 3.67
N ILE A 80 -3.25 -5.60 2.48
CA ILE A 80 -4.65 -5.14 2.30
C ILE A 80 -5.54 -6.17 1.63
N GLY A 81 -5.03 -7.37 1.39
CA GLY A 81 -5.83 -8.42 0.77
C GLY A 81 -5.91 -8.28 -0.73
N ASP A 82 -6.66 -9.19 -1.36
CA ASP A 82 -6.75 -9.23 -2.81
C ASP A 82 -8.20 -9.21 -3.31
N SER A 83 -9.13 -8.81 -2.48
CA SER A 83 -10.51 -8.62 -2.89
C SER A 83 -10.65 -7.36 -3.71
N GLU A 84 -11.18 -7.48 -4.94
CA GLU A 84 -11.32 -6.32 -5.83
C GLU A 84 -12.22 -5.24 -5.24
N ILE A 85 -13.31 -5.65 -4.59
CA ILE A 85 -14.25 -4.71 -4.00
C ILE A 85 -13.62 -3.98 -2.82
N GLU A 86 -12.93 -4.70 -1.96
CA GLU A 86 -12.28 -4.08 -0.81
C GLU A 86 -11.16 -3.14 -1.24
N LYS A 87 -10.38 -3.54 -2.24
CA LYS A 87 -9.31 -2.69 -2.77
C LYS A 87 -9.90 -1.42 -3.40
N MET A 88 -10.96 -1.57 -4.17
CA MET A 88 -11.60 -0.42 -4.80
C MET A 88 -12.06 0.59 -3.74
N ASN A 89 -12.75 0.11 -2.72
CA ASN A 89 -13.21 0.99 -1.64
C ASN A 89 -12.05 1.64 -0.90
N PHE A 90 -10.98 0.88 -0.68
CA PHE A 90 -9.79 1.40 -0.02
C PHE A 90 -9.20 2.57 -0.80
N PHE A 91 -8.99 2.37 -2.12
CA PHE A 91 -8.34 3.39 -2.93
C PHE A 91 -9.22 4.61 -3.18
N LEU A 92 -10.52 4.42 -3.25
CA LEU A 92 -11.44 5.56 -3.37
C LEU A 92 -11.37 6.50 -2.15
N ARG A 93 -10.97 5.99 -1.01
CA ARG A 93 -10.89 6.73 0.25
C ARG A 93 -9.46 6.97 0.70
N LEU A 94 -8.50 6.69 -0.16
CA LEU A 94 -7.09 6.81 0.21
C LEU A 94 -6.72 8.25 0.51
N LYS A 95 -6.04 8.45 1.63
CA LYS A 95 -5.42 9.72 1.98
C LYS A 95 -3.92 9.51 2.03
N ALA A 96 -3.22 10.04 1.05
CA ALA A 96 -1.78 9.94 0.93
C ALA A 96 -1.34 11.07 0.02
N LYS A 97 -0.12 11.55 0.17
CA LYS A 97 0.37 12.59 -0.73
C LYS A 97 0.79 12.01 -2.07
N VAL A 98 1.49 10.87 -2.03
CA VAL A 98 1.99 10.21 -3.24
C VAL A 98 1.69 8.72 -3.16
N LEU A 99 1.17 8.16 -4.24
CA LEU A 99 0.99 6.71 -4.37
C LEU A 99 1.80 6.23 -5.56
N ILE A 100 2.72 5.29 -5.32
CA ILE A 100 3.61 4.72 -6.32
C ILE A 100 3.18 3.30 -6.61
N MET A 101 2.97 2.97 -7.88
CA MET A 101 2.44 1.66 -8.27
C MET A 101 2.84 1.30 -9.70
N THR A 102 2.50 0.08 -10.11
CA THR A 102 2.76 -0.38 -11.47
C THR A 102 1.53 -0.36 -12.38
N MET A 103 0.36 -0.02 -11.85
CA MET A 103 -0.89 -0.02 -12.61
C MET A 103 -1.02 1.28 -13.41
N PRO A 104 -0.96 1.22 -14.75
CA PRO A 104 -1.04 2.44 -15.55
C PRO A 104 -2.46 2.96 -15.79
N ASP A 105 -3.47 2.11 -15.66
CA ASP A 105 -4.84 2.44 -16.08
C ASP A 105 -5.73 2.76 -14.88
N LEU A 106 -5.47 3.91 -14.26
CA LEU A 106 -6.32 4.38 -13.17
C LEU A 106 -7.75 4.53 -13.65
N GLY A 107 -8.66 3.99 -12.86
CA GLY A 107 -10.08 4.08 -13.16
C GLY A 107 -10.60 2.93 -13.98
N SER A 108 -9.73 2.13 -14.60
CA SER A 108 -10.14 1.01 -15.45
C SER A 108 -10.33 -0.29 -14.66
N TYR A 109 -9.63 -0.42 -13.55
CA TYR A 109 -9.67 -1.62 -12.72
C TYR A 109 -10.11 -1.27 -11.31
N HIS A 110 -9.71 -2.07 -10.36
CA HIS A 110 -10.08 -1.84 -8.96
C HIS A 110 -9.41 -0.62 -8.34
N ILE A 111 -8.33 -0.12 -8.95
CA ILE A 111 -7.67 1.07 -8.41
C ILE A 111 -8.27 2.31 -9.07
N LYS A 112 -9.01 3.06 -8.28
CA LYS A 112 -9.63 4.30 -8.70
C LYS A 112 -8.95 5.46 -8.00
N ARG A 113 -9.03 6.64 -8.61
CA ARG A 113 -8.51 7.83 -7.96
C ARG A 113 -9.27 8.12 -6.68
N SER A 114 -8.56 8.58 -5.66
CA SER A 114 -9.19 8.95 -4.40
C SER A 114 -10.21 10.05 -4.62
N LYS A 115 -11.34 9.94 -3.93
CA LYS A 115 -12.39 10.95 -3.95
C LYS A 115 -12.36 11.86 -2.73
N VAL A 116 -11.45 11.59 -1.80
CA VAL A 116 -11.42 12.32 -0.54
C VAL A 116 -10.12 13.09 -0.33
N PHE A 117 -9.10 12.88 -1.18
CA PHE A 117 -7.82 13.53 -1.01
C PHE A 117 -7.11 13.67 -2.37
N PRO A 118 -6.38 14.79 -2.61
CA PRO A 118 -5.65 14.97 -3.88
C PRO A 118 -4.33 14.21 -3.87
N VAL A 119 -4.39 12.92 -4.19
CA VAL A 119 -3.22 12.06 -4.24
C VAL A 119 -2.47 12.27 -5.55
N HIS A 120 -1.12 12.32 -5.47
CA HIS A 120 -0.27 12.33 -6.67
C HIS A 120 0.09 10.89 -7.00
N TYR A 121 -0.28 10.44 -8.19
CA TYR A 121 -0.07 9.05 -8.62
C TYR A 121 1.16 8.95 -9.50
N VAL A 122 2.04 7.99 -9.18
CA VAL A 122 3.28 7.75 -9.89
C VAL A 122 3.32 6.30 -10.38
N TYR A 123 3.64 6.11 -11.65
CA TYR A 123 3.76 4.77 -12.23
C TYR A 123 5.21 4.36 -12.35
N VAL A 124 5.49 3.09 -12.05
CA VAL A 124 6.78 2.48 -12.28
C VAL A 124 6.61 1.45 -13.39
N PHE A 125 7.35 1.61 -14.47
CA PHE A 125 7.29 0.67 -15.59
C PHE A 125 8.09 -0.59 -15.25
N HIS A 126 7.60 -1.72 -15.77
CA HIS A 126 8.27 -3.00 -15.55
C HIS A 126 8.45 -3.79 -16.85
#